data_2da5773f618bee261fef5233e1b4ff42
#
_entry.id   2da5773f618bee261fef5233e1b4ff42
#
_cell.length_a   1.000
_cell.length_b   1.000
_cell.length_c   1.000
_cell.angle_alpha   90.00
_cell.angle_beta   90.00
_cell.angle_gamma   90.00
#
_symmetry.space_group_name_H-M   'P 1'
#
loop_
_entity.id
_entity.type
_entity.pdbx_description
1 polymer ?
#
loop_
_entity_poly.entity_id
_entity_poly.type
_entity_poly.pdbx_seq_one_letter_code
_entity_poly.pdbx_strand_id
1 'polypeptide(L)'
;MKSITRFVILITVLFLSFQSIAQSTSNSEKKESVLKTYLIERDIPGAGSLTPADLKGISQKSCSVIKEIGPSIQWMHSYVTGNKVFCVYKAENEALLKEHAKKSGFPITSITQINTTISPATAEQ
;
A
#
# COMPACT_ATOMS: atom_id res chain seq x y z
N MET A 1 -51.05 53.83 -9.75
CA MET A 1 -49.98 53.51 -8.81
C MET A 1 -50.26 52.34 -7.86
N LYS A 2 -51.36 51.63 -7.98
CA LYS A 2 -51.66 50.47 -7.09
C LYS A 2 -51.21 49.11 -7.63
N SER A 3 -50.62 49.06 -8.83
CA SER A 3 -50.29 47.78 -9.49
C SER A 3 -48.82 47.37 -9.30
N ILE A 4 -47.93 48.28 -8.98
CA ILE A 4 -46.49 48.01 -8.89
C ILE A 4 -46.12 47.38 -7.53
N THR A 5 -46.85 47.72 -6.47
CA THR A 5 -46.55 47.23 -5.12
C THR A 5 -46.92 45.75 -4.94
N ARG A 6 -47.84 45.26 -5.74
CA ARG A 6 -48.22 43.80 -5.70
C ARG A 6 -47.21 42.91 -6.44
N PHE A 7 -46.49 43.45 -7.41
CA PHE A 7 -45.49 42.69 -8.17
C PHE A 7 -44.18 42.52 -7.42
N VAL A 8 -43.82 43.49 -6.57
CA VAL A 8 -42.56 43.43 -5.80
C VAL A 8 -42.66 42.39 -4.67
N ILE A 9 -43.82 42.16 -4.10
CA ILE A 9 -44.03 41.21 -3.01
C ILE A 9 -43.98 39.77 -3.52
N LEU A 10 -44.38 39.50 -4.78
CA LEU A 10 -44.34 38.17 -5.36
C LEU A 10 -42.94 37.66 -5.72
N ILE A 11 -42.00 38.57 -5.98
CA ILE A 11 -40.62 38.26 -6.35
C ILE A 11 -39.79 37.90 -5.12
N THR A 12 -40.10 38.47 -3.95
CA THR A 12 -39.36 38.21 -2.71
C THR A 12 -39.68 36.87 -2.06
N VAL A 13 -40.82 36.25 -2.37
CA VAL A 13 -41.19 34.94 -1.82
C VAL A 13 -40.60 33.78 -2.61
N LEU A 14 -40.16 33.99 -3.85
CA LEU A 14 -39.59 32.97 -4.71
C LEU A 14 -38.08 32.69 -4.45
N PHE A 15 -37.39 33.54 -3.64
CA PHE A 15 -35.95 33.42 -3.40
C PHE A 15 -35.59 32.68 -2.11
N LEU A 16 -36.58 32.18 -1.34
CA LEU A 16 -36.31 31.49 -0.08
C LEU A 16 -36.39 29.95 -0.13
N SER A 17 -36.48 29.37 -1.33
CA SER A 17 -36.61 27.89 -1.48
C SER A 17 -35.34 27.21 -1.97
N PHE A 18 -34.19 27.90 -1.94
CA PHE A 18 -32.91 27.30 -2.28
C PHE A 18 -32.01 27.17 -1.04
N GLN A 19 -32.40 26.35 -0.10
CA GLN A 19 -31.51 25.95 0.97
C GLN A 19 -31.82 24.50 1.35
N SER A 20 -30.99 23.63 0.95
CA SER A 20 -30.56 22.42 1.64
C SER A 20 -30.17 21.34 0.64
N ILE A 21 -29.10 21.56 -0.11
CA ILE A 21 -28.29 20.43 -0.53
C ILE A 21 -27.42 20.11 0.67
N ALA A 22 -27.90 19.20 1.50
CA ALA A 22 -27.06 18.52 2.45
C ALA A 22 -25.97 17.81 1.63
N GLN A 23 -24.79 18.40 1.58
CA GLN A 23 -23.59 17.69 1.18
C GLN A 23 -23.38 16.57 2.21
N SER A 24 -23.88 15.38 1.90
CA SER A 24 -23.36 14.16 2.46
C SER A 24 -21.89 14.09 2.02
N THR A 25 -21.03 14.70 2.78
CA THR A 25 -19.63 14.32 2.81
C THR A 25 -19.63 12.88 3.33
N SER A 26 -19.69 11.93 2.40
CA SER A 26 -19.25 10.58 2.69
C SER A 26 -17.77 10.69 2.99
N ASN A 27 -17.46 10.90 4.26
CA ASN A 27 -16.14 10.68 4.82
C ASN A 27 -15.92 9.17 4.70
N SER A 28 -15.50 8.75 3.51
CA SER A 28 -14.85 7.46 3.33
C SER A 28 -13.57 7.59 4.13
N GLU A 29 -13.64 7.23 5.41
CA GLU A 29 -12.45 6.95 6.20
C GLU A 29 -11.71 5.86 5.43
N LYS A 30 -10.73 6.29 4.64
CA LYS A 30 -9.72 5.40 4.07
C LYS A 30 -9.04 4.80 5.29
N LYS A 31 -9.52 3.63 5.71
CA LYS A 31 -8.90 2.84 6.78
C LYS A 31 -7.44 2.69 6.39
N GLU A 32 -6.59 3.46 7.03
CA GLU A 32 -5.15 3.40 6.82
C GLU A 32 -4.72 1.97 7.20
N SER A 33 -4.41 1.18 6.20
CA SER A 33 -4.04 -0.20 6.40
C SER A 33 -2.69 -0.24 7.10
N VAL A 34 -2.67 -0.84 8.27
CA VAL A 34 -1.44 -1.01 9.05
C VAL A 34 -0.58 -2.08 8.39
N LEU A 35 0.50 -1.65 7.76
CA LEU A 35 1.47 -2.57 7.18
C LEU A 35 2.34 -3.17 8.30
N LYS A 36 2.42 -4.48 8.33
CA LYS A 36 3.30 -5.25 9.21
C LYS A 36 4.59 -5.58 8.48
N THR A 37 5.69 -5.67 9.19
CA THR A 37 6.98 -6.06 8.62
C THR A 37 7.16 -7.56 8.67
N TYR A 38 7.67 -8.14 7.59
CA TYR A 38 7.90 -9.58 7.44
C TYR A 38 9.29 -9.87 6.90
N LEU A 39 9.88 -10.95 7.41
CA LEU A 39 11.05 -11.58 6.83
C LEU A 39 10.63 -12.82 6.05
N ILE A 40 11.00 -12.90 4.78
CA ILE A 40 10.78 -14.08 3.94
C ILE A 40 12.13 -14.74 3.69
N GLU A 41 12.22 -16.02 4.00
CA GLU A 41 13.35 -16.85 3.62
C GLU A 41 13.00 -17.62 2.34
N ARG A 42 13.96 -17.67 1.41
CA ARG A 42 13.85 -18.37 0.14
C ARG A 42 15.08 -19.24 -0.05
N ASP A 43 14.88 -20.55 -0.20
CA ASP A 43 15.95 -21.47 -0.59
C ASP A 43 16.16 -21.36 -2.10
N ILE A 44 17.30 -20.81 -2.49
CA ILE A 44 17.69 -20.60 -3.88
C ILE A 44 19.13 -21.12 -4.02
N PRO A 45 19.32 -22.40 -4.34
CA PRO A 45 20.67 -22.96 -4.54
C PRO A 45 21.48 -22.15 -5.53
N GLY A 46 22.71 -21.77 -5.15
CA GLY A 46 23.60 -20.97 -5.99
C GLY A 46 23.23 -19.48 -6.08
N ALA A 47 22.37 -18.96 -5.22
CA ALA A 47 21.97 -17.54 -5.22
C ALA A 47 23.17 -16.58 -5.20
N GLY A 48 24.23 -16.92 -4.46
CA GLY A 48 25.45 -16.11 -4.38
C GLY A 48 26.26 -16.00 -5.67
N SER A 49 25.97 -16.84 -6.67
CA SER A 49 26.59 -16.83 -7.99
C SER A 49 25.79 -16.07 -9.05
N LEU A 50 24.64 -15.48 -8.66
CA LEU A 50 23.83 -14.67 -9.58
C LEU A 50 24.62 -13.42 -10.01
N THR A 51 24.59 -13.15 -11.30
CA THR A 51 25.25 -11.97 -11.87
C THR A 51 24.48 -10.68 -11.55
N PRO A 52 25.11 -9.50 -11.63
CA PRO A 52 24.39 -8.23 -11.51
C PRO A 52 23.20 -8.11 -12.48
N ALA A 53 23.30 -8.68 -13.68
CA ALA A 53 22.20 -8.70 -14.67
C ALA A 53 21.03 -9.58 -14.18
N ASP A 54 21.31 -10.75 -13.61
CA ASP A 54 20.29 -11.64 -13.02
C ASP A 54 19.58 -10.95 -11.86
N LEU A 55 20.34 -10.36 -10.95
CA LEU A 55 19.80 -9.64 -9.78
C LEU A 55 18.93 -8.45 -10.20
N LYS A 56 19.33 -7.74 -11.25
CA LYS A 56 18.50 -6.66 -11.84
C LYS A 56 17.18 -7.20 -12.37
N GLY A 57 17.21 -8.29 -13.14
CA GLY A 57 16.01 -8.92 -13.69
C GLY A 57 15.05 -9.40 -12.60
N ILE A 58 15.57 -10.04 -11.55
CA ILE A 58 14.81 -10.47 -10.37
C ILE A 58 14.14 -9.27 -9.69
N SER A 59 14.89 -8.19 -9.48
CA SER A 59 14.38 -6.96 -8.87
C SER A 59 13.28 -6.31 -9.70
N GLN A 60 13.46 -6.23 -11.02
CA GLN A 60 12.45 -5.71 -11.95
C GLN A 60 11.17 -6.54 -11.91
N LYS A 61 11.29 -7.88 -11.87
CA LYS A 61 10.13 -8.78 -11.75
C LYS A 61 9.39 -8.55 -10.44
N SER A 62 10.11 -8.47 -9.32
CA SER A 62 9.52 -8.17 -8.01
C SER A 62 8.76 -6.83 -8.02
N CYS A 63 9.39 -5.76 -8.49
CA CYS A 63 8.78 -4.44 -8.57
C CYS A 63 7.53 -4.42 -9.46
N SER A 64 7.54 -5.13 -10.59
CA SER A 64 6.39 -5.24 -11.48
C SER A 64 5.19 -5.87 -10.78
N VAL A 65 5.42 -6.99 -10.08
CA VAL A 65 4.35 -7.69 -9.33
C VAL A 65 3.84 -6.86 -8.17
N ILE A 66 4.72 -6.17 -7.43
CA ILE A 66 4.33 -5.25 -6.35
C ILE A 66 3.43 -4.13 -6.88
N LYS A 67 3.78 -3.55 -8.02
CA LYS A 67 2.97 -2.51 -8.68
C LYS A 67 1.58 -3.03 -9.07
N GLU A 68 1.50 -4.27 -9.52
CA GLU A 68 0.23 -4.91 -9.89
C GLU A 68 -0.66 -5.17 -8.66
N ILE A 69 -0.09 -5.66 -7.55
CA ILE A 69 -0.82 -5.91 -6.29
C ILE A 69 -1.27 -4.60 -5.65
N GLY A 70 -0.43 -3.56 -5.67
CA GLY A 70 -0.74 -2.23 -5.16
C GLY A 70 -0.11 -1.90 -3.80
N PRO A 71 -0.61 -0.84 -3.11
CA PRO A 71 0.06 -0.25 -1.94
C PRO A 71 0.02 -1.09 -0.67
N SER A 72 -0.77 -2.15 -0.64
CA SER A 72 -0.90 -3.06 0.52
C SER A 72 0.31 -3.97 0.74
N ILE A 73 1.29 -3.93 -0.15
CA ILE A 73 2.56 -4.64 -0.07
C ILE A 73 3.69 -3.73 -0.56
N GLN A 74 4.83 -3.80 0.12
CA GLN A 74 6.05 -3.05 -0.22
C GLN A 74 7.26 -3.94 -0.03
N TRP A 75 8.15 -3.99 -1.02
CA TRP A 75 9.45 -4.63 -0.88
C TRP A 75 10.46 -3.61 -0.38
N MET A 76 11.10 -3.90 0.75
CA MET A 76 12.07 -2.99 1.37
C MET A 76 13.48 -3.24 0.83
N HIS A 77 13.97 -4.46 0.99
CA HIS A 77 15.28 -4.93 0.50
C HIS A 77 15.39 -6.44 0.65
N SER A 78 16.45 -6.99 0.09
CA SER A 78 16.80 -8.40 0.24
C SER A 78 18.29 -8.58 0.43
N TYR A 79 18.64 -9.63 1.17
CA TYR A 79 20.03 -10.09 1.35
C TYR A 79 20.21 -11.38 0.56
N VAL A 80 21.19 -11.40 -0.34
CA VAL A 80 21.55 -12.59 -1.12
C VAL A 80 22.74 -13.26 -0.45
N THR A 81 22.58 -14.53 -0.10
CA THR A 81 23.62 -15.38 0.48
C THR A 81 24.05 -16.45 -0.52
N GLY A 82 24.88 -17.40 -0.12
CA GLY A 82 25.35 -18.47 -1.02
C GLY A 82 24.21 -19.28 -1.64
N ASN A 83 23.21 -19.68 -0.83
CA ASN A 83 22.11 -20.57 -1.24
C ASN A 83 20.73 -20.11 -0.79
N LYS A 84 20.61 -18.91 -0.24
CA LYS A 84 19.35 -18.35 0.25
C LYS A 84 19.24 -16.87 -0.08
N VAL A 85 18.00 -16.40 -0.13
CA VAL A 85 17.68 -14.98 -0.15
C VAL A 85 16.73 -14.67 1.00
N PHE A 86 17.06 -13.64 1.76
CA PHE A 86 16.24 -13.12 2.86
C PHE A 86 15.65 -11.78 2.42
N CYS A 87 14.32 -11.70 2.35
CA CYS A 87 13.63 -10.52 1.86
C CYS A 87 12.82 -9.87 2.98
N VAL A 88 12.94 -8.56 3.12
CA VAL A 88 12.14 -7.75 4.04
C VAL A 88 11.04 -7.05 3.27
N TYR A 89 9.80 -7.29 3.68
CA TYR A 89 8.60 -6.68 3.12
C TYR A 89 7.78 -5.99 4.20
N LYS A 90 7.01 -5.00 3.78
CA LYS A 90 5.85 -4.52 4.54
C LYS A 90 4.59 -4.95 3.80
N ALA A 91 3.63 -5.54 4.52
CA ALA A 91 2.36 -5.97 3.94
C ALA A 91 1.25 -5.94 4.99
N GLU A 92 0.01 -5.83 4.54
CA GLU A 92 -1.15 -5.92 5.42
C GLU A 92 -1.29 -7.31 6.06
N ASN A 93 -0.93 -8.36 5.31
CA ASN A 93 -1.02 -9.74 5.74
C ASN A 93 -0.11 -10.67 4.92
N GLU A 94 0.04 -11.91 5.37
CA GLU A 94 0.85 -12.93 4.69
C GLU A 94 0.27 -13.37 3.34
N ALA A 95 -1.04 -13.27 3.13
CA ALA A 95 -1.66 -13.70 1.88
C ALA A 95 -1.12 -12.89 0.69
N LEU A 96 -0.85 -11.59 0.87
CA LEU A 96 -0.25 -10.75 -0.16
C LEU A 96 1.19 -11.16 -0.49
N LEU A 97 1.95 -11.61 0.50
CA LEU A 97 3.32 -12.13 0.30
C LEU A 97 3.30 -13.43 -0.52
N LYS A 98 2.34 -14.33 -0.23
CA LYS A 98 2.12 -15.56 -0.99
C LYS A 98 1.64 -15.28 -2.41
N GLU A 99 0.77 -14.28 -2.59
CA GLU A 99 0.33 -13.83 -3.92
C GLU A 99 1.50 -13.28 -4.72
N HIS A 100 2.34 -12.42 -4.12
CA HIS A 100 3.56 -11.91 -4.75
C HIS A 100 4.49 -13.05 -5.19
N ALA A 101 4.73 -14.02 -4.32
CA ALA A 101 5.58 -15.16 -4.62
C ALA A 101 5.03 -15.99 -5.77
N LYS A 102 3.72 -16.25 -5.79
CA LYS A 102 3.05 -17.00 -6.87
C LYS A 102 3.15 -16.28 -8.21
N LYS A 103 2.88 -14.97 -8.24
CA LYS A 103 2.93 -14.15 -9.46
C LYS A 103 4.35 -13.98 -10.00
N SER A 104 5.34 -13.83 -9.12
CA SER A 104 6.75 -13.66 -9.49
C SER A 104 7.46 -14.98 -9.78
N GLY A 105 6.93 -16.11 -9.31
CA GLY A 105 7.57 -17.43 -9.40
C GLY A 105 8.69 -17.63 -8.39
N PHE A 106 8.80 -16.81 -7.36
CA PHE A 106 9.82 -16.94 -6.32
C PHE A 106 9.37 -17.93 -5.25
N PRO A 107 10.24 -18.86 -4.81
CA PRO A 107 9.91 -19.80 -3.75
C PRO A 107 9.75 -19.08 -2.41
N ILE A 108 8.96 -19.65 -1.51
CA ILE A 108 8.89 -19.30 -0.09
C ILE A 108 9.25 -20.52 0.74
N THR A 109 10.30 -20.40 1.56
CA THR A 109 10.66 -21.40 2.57
C THR A 109 9.97 -21.11 3.89
N SER A 110 10.02 -19.84 4.32
CA SER A 110 9.33 -19.37 5.53
C SER A 110 8.92 -17.91 5.43
N ILE A 111 7.88 -17.55 6.19
CA ILE A 111 7.46 -16.17 6.42
C ILE A 111 7.42 -15.95 7.93
N THR A 112 8.11 -14.92 8.41
CA THR A 112 8.15 -14.57 9.83
C THR A 112 7.77 -13.09 9.99
N GLN A 113 6.76 -12.80 10.81
CA GLN A 113 6.44 -11.41 11.16
C GLN A 113 7.52 -10.86 12.07
N ILE A 114 8.05 -9.68 11.75
CA ILE A 114 8.99 -8.93 12.58
C ILE A 114 8.20 -8.02 13.51
N ASN A 115 8.34 -8.19 14.81
CA ASN A 115 7.65 -7.37 15.79
C ASN A 115 8.37 -6.04 16.02
N THR A 116 9.70 -6.06 16.05
CA THR A 116 10.52 -4.85 16.25
C THR A 116 11.89 -5.01 15.59
N THR A 117 12.50 -3.88 15.30
CA THR A 117 13.89 -3.82 14.79
C THR A 117 14.71 -3.00 15.76
N ILE A 118 15.87 -3.52 16.12
CA ILE A 118 16.87 -2.81 16.94
C ILE A 118 18.09 -2.48 16.10
N SER A 119 18.75 -1.39 16.43
CA SER A 119 19.99 -0.94 15.78
C SER A 119 20.86 -0.22 16.81
N PRO A 120 22.10 0.19 16.48
CA PRO A 120 22.89 1.01 17.38
C PRO A 120 22.17 2.25 17.91
N ALA A 121 21.34 2.89 17.09
CA ALA A 121 20.51 4.03 17.50
C ALA A 121 19.50 3.69 18.61
N THR A 122 19.12 2.43 18.77
CA THR A 122 18.22 2.00 19.86
C THR A 122 18.89 2.12 21.23
N ALA A 123 20.23 2.09 21.29
CA ALA A 123 20.97 2.27 22.54
C ALA A 123 21.00 3.72 23.06
N GLU A 124 20.58 4.68 22.23
CA GLU A 124 20.61 6.11 22.52
C GLU A 124 19.24 6.69 22.90
N GLN A 125 18.19 5.84 23.00
CA GLN A 125 16.82 6.24 23.31
C GLN A 125 16.52 6.26 24.82
#